data_fe9a2a5c6aa723626397ff5ef9bad470
#
_entry.id   fe9a2a5c6aa723626397ff5ef9bad470
#
_cell.length_a   1.000
_cell.length_b   1.000
_cell.length_c   1.000
_cell.angle_alpha   90.00
_cell.angle_beta   90.00
_cell.angle_gamma   90.00
#
_symmetry.space_group_name_H-M   'P 1'
#
loop_
_entity.id
_entity.type
_entity.pdbx_description
1 polymer ?
#
loop_
_entity_poly.entity_id
_entity_poly.type
_entity_poly.pdbx_seq_one_letter_code
_entity_poly.pdbx_strand_id
1 'polypeptide(L)'
;IIIQGIIISADGWHSQMKKEVYIMAKAIYVKFDTPEELANQAEEALKTAQDSGKVAKGTNEVTKFIERGDAALVVIAEDVDPAEIVAHIPVLADEKEIPYIYLPTKEQVGGAAGLTVGTASACIVDAGDAEGDVAEIVEKIAELKE
;
A
#
# COMPACT_ATOMS: atom_id res chain seq x y z
N ILE A 1 33.86 -5.30 6.80
CA ILE A 1 32.72 -4.70 7.48
C ILE A 1 31.91 -5.79 8.17
N ILE A 2 31.55 -5.56 9.41
CA ILE A 2 30.74 -6.49 10.19
C ILE A 2 29.35 -5.89 10.36
N ILE A 3 28.33 -6.65 9.93
CA ILE A 3 26.92 -6.28 10.11
C ILE A 3 26.23 -7.46 10.77
N GLN A 4 25.65 -7.26 11.94
CA GLN A 4 24.98 -8.30 12.71
C GLN A 4 25.85 -9.56 12.94
N GLY A 5 27.16 -9.36 13.14
CA GLY A 5 28.11 -10.45 13.34
C GLY A 5 28.60 -11.13 12.08
N ILE A 6 28.21 -10.66 10.91
CA ILE A 6 28.61 -11.20 9.62
C ILE A 6 29.71 -10.35 9.00
N ILE A 7 30.79 -10.99 8.56
CA ILE A 7 31.86 -10.30 7.83
C ILE A 7 31.52 -10.33 6.34
N ILE A 8 31.37 -9.15 5.74
CA ILE A 8 31.00 -9.00 4.34
C ILE A 8 32.20 -8.46 3.56
N SER A 9 32.56 -9.12 2.45
CA SER A 9 33.63 -8.65 1.57
C SER A 9 33.25 -7.34 0.88
N ALA A 10 34.22 -6.61 0.40
CA ALA A 10 33.98 -5.35 -0.30
C ALA A 10 33.03 -5.50 -1.49
N ASP A 11 33.09 -6.64 -2.17
CA ASP A 11 32.24 -6.91 -3.35
C ASP A 11 30.77 -7.17 -2.97
N GLY A 12 30.53 -7.79 -1.80
CA GLY A 12 29.19 -8.11 -1.34
C GLY A 12 28.55 -7.03 -0.47
N TRP A 13 29.36 -6.14 0.07
CA TRP A 13 28.90 -5.15 1.04
C TRP A 13 27.79 -4.25 0.50
N HIS A 14 27.97 -3.71 -0.68
CA HIS A 14 27.02 -2.80 -1.30
C HIS A 14 25.67 -3.47 -1.55
N SER A 15 25.70 -4.72 -2.02
CA SER A 15 24.49 -5.50 -2.26
C SER A 15 23.75 -5.82 -0.96
N GLN A 16 24.50 -6.16 0.10
CA GLN A 16 23.91 -6.46 1.42
C GLN A 16 23.29 -5.20 2.04
N MET A 17 23.96 -4.06 1.92
CA MET A 17 23.45 -2.79 2.42
C MET A 17 22.12 -2.43 1.75
N LYS A 18 21.99 -2.64 0.45
CA LYS A 18 20.75 -2.39 -0.29
C LYS A 18 19.60 -3.26 0.23
N LYS A 19 19.89 -4.53 0.50
CA LYS A 19 18.87 -5.47 1.04
C LYS A 19 18.39 -5.04 2.42
N GLU A 20 19.31 -4.64 3.30
CA GLU A 20 18.95 -4.20 4.64
C GLU A 20 18.15 -2.90 4.62
N VAL A 21 18.56 -1.94 3.79
CA VAL A 21 17.84 -0.68 3.62
C VAL A 21 16.41 -0.95 3.11
N TYR A 22 16.27 -1.85 2.13
CA TYR A 22 14.96 -2.23 1.59
C TYR A 22 14.06 -2.84 2.67
N ILE A 23 14.59 -3.78 3.47
CA ILE A 23 13.84 -4.42 4.55
C ILE A 23 13.42 -3.40 5.61
N MET A 24 14.32 -2.49 5.99
CA MET A 24 14.03 -1.43 6.95
C MET A 24 12.99 -0.45 6.42
N ALA A 25 13.09 -0.07 5.15
CA ALA A 25 12.14 0.84 4.52
C ALA A 25 10.74 0.22 4.48
N LYS A 26 10.65 -1.05 4.11
CA LYS A 26 9.38 -1.78 4.09
C LYS A 26 8.76 -1.85 5.49
N ALA A 27 9.58 -2.07 6.52
CA ALA A 27 9.10 -2.17 7.91
C ALA A 27 8.50 -0.86 8.44
N ILE A 28 8.85 0.29 7.86
CA ILE A 28 8.34 1.59 8.29
C ILE A 28 6.83 1.71 8.05
N TYR A 29 6.33 1.21 6.93
CA TYR A 29 4.93 1.43 6.56
C TYR A 29 4.10 0.17 6.33
N VAL A 30 4.72 -1.00 6.18
CA VAL A 30 3.98 -2.26 6.02
C VAL A 30 3.64 -2.80 7.41
N LYS A 31 2.40 -2.64 7.82
CA LYS A 31 1.94 -2.97 9.18
C LYS A 31 1.41 -4.38 9.34
N PHE A 32 1.10 -5.05 8.23
CA PHE A 32 0.67 -6.44 8.22
C PHE A 32 0.97 -7.07 6.87
N ASP A 33 1.05 -8.40 6.83
CA ASP A 33 1.24 -9.14 5.59
C ASP A 33 -0.11 -9.33 4.91
N THR A 34 -0.19 -8.97 3.63
CA THR A 34 -1.41 -9.15 2.84
C THR A 34 -1.35 -10.49 2.11
N PRO A 35 -2.28 -11.42 2.37
CA PRO A 35 -2.34 -12.66 1.59
C PRO A 35 -2.58 -12.39 0.11
N GLU A 36 -2.04 -13.25 -0.75
CA GLU A 36 -2.15 -13.08 -2.20
C GLU A 36 -3.60 -12.98 -2.67
N GLU A 37 -4.48 -13.81 -2.13
CA GLU A 37 -5.91 -13.79 -2.47
C GLU A 37 -6.55 -12.46 -2.13
N LEU A 38 -6.21 -11.90 -0.97
CA LEU A 38 -6.74 -10.62 -0.54
C LEU A 38 -6.17 -9.48 -1.38
N ALA A 39 -4.89 -9.56 -1.74
CA ALA A 39 -4.27 -8.57 -2.63
C ALA A 39 -4.95 -8.57 -4.01
N ASN A 40 -5.24 -9.74 -4.56
CA ASN A 40 -5.95 -9.87 -5.83
C ASN A 40 -7.36 -9.29 -5.74
N GLN A 41 -8.06 -9.54 -4.66
CA GLN A 41 -9.40 -8.99 -4.42
C GLN A 41 -9.35 -7.47 -4.32
N ALA A 42 -8.36 -6.91 -3.63
CA ALA A 42 -8.17 -5.47 -3.53
C ALA A 42 -7.88 -4.83 -4.89
N GLU A 43 -7.05 -5.48 -5.71
CA GLU A 43 -6.75 -5.03 -7.06
C GLU A 43 -8.00 -4.98 -7.93
N GLU A 44 -8.83 -6.03 -7.88
CA GLU A 44 -10.09 -6.08 -8.62
C GLU A 44 -11.09 -5.01 -8.12
N ALA A 45 -11.19 -4.83 -6.81
CA ALA A 45 -12.05 -3.81 -6.23
C ALA A 45 -11.63 -2.40 -6.68
N LEU A 46 -10.32 -2.14 -6.74
CA LEU A 46 -9.79 -0.86 -7.19
C LEU A 46 -10.13 -0.62 -8.67
N LYS A 47 -9.97 -1.64 -9.53
CA LYS A 47 -10.35 -1.56 -10.95
C LYS A 47 -11.83 -1.26 -11.11
N THR A 48 -12.68 -1.97 -10.39
CA THR A 48 -14.13 -1.81 -10.46
C THR A 48 -14.54 -0.41 -9.99
N ALA A 49 -13.94 0.08 -8.90
CA ALA A 49 -14.20 1.43 -8.39
C ALA A 49 -13.72 2.50 -9.37
N GLN A 50 -12.63 2.25 -10.08
CA GLN A 50 -12.13 3.17 -11.11
C GLN A 50 -13.14 3.31 -12.26
N ASP A 51 -13.77 2.22 -12.64
CA ASP A 51 -14.73 2.20 -13.74
C ASP A 51 -16.11 2.74 -13.36
N SER A 52 -16.59 2.44 -12.15
CA SER A 52 -17.98 2.68 -11.75
C SER A 52 -18.15 3.69 -10.61
N GLY A 53 -17.06 4.07 -9.95
CA GLY A 53 -17.09 4.98 -8.81
C GLY A 53 -16.04 6.08 -8.95
N LYS A 54 -15.31 6.33 -7.86
CA LYS A 54 -14.26 7.35 -7.83
C LYS A 54 -13.05 6.86 -7.07
N VAL A 55 -11.87 6.99 -7.69
CA VAL A 55 -10.59 6.60 -7.14
C VAL A 55 -9.64 7.81 -7.18
N ALA A 56 -9.00 8.11 -6.05
CA ALA A 56 -7.93 9.10 -5.99
C ALA A 56 -6.59 8.38 -6.19
N LYS A 57 -5.67 8.98 -6.90
CA LYS A 57 -4.40 8.39 -7.31
C LYS A 57 -3.25 9.30 -6.88
N GLY A 58 -2.20 8.68 -6.38
CA GLY A 58 -1.02 9.40 -5.93
C GLY A 58 -1.10 9.83 -4.47
N THR A 59 0.05 9.83 -3.81
CA THR A 59 0.15 10.04 -2.37
C THR A 59 -0.44 11.36 -1.89
N ASN A 60 -0.24 12.44 -2.65
CA ASN A 60 -0.74 13.76 -2.25
C ASN A 60 -2.27 13.80 -2.21
N GLU A 61 -2.92 13.27 -3.23
CA GLU A 61 -4.39 13.22 -3.27
C GLU A 61 -4.95 12.24 -2.25
N VAL A 62 -4.32 11.07 -2.11
CA VAL A 62 -4.70 10.08 -1.12
C VAL A 62 -4.69 10.70 0.28
N THR A 63 -3.62 11.42 0.61
CA THR A 63 -3.49 12.10 1.90
C THR A 63 -4.63 13.07 2.13
N LYS A 64 -5.00 13.86 1.13
CA LYS A 64 -6.12 14.83 1.24
C LYS A 64 -7.43 14.14 1.55
N PHE A 65 -7.74 13.05 0.86
CA PHE A 65 -8.99 12.32 1.08
C PHE A 65 -9.02 11.64 2.44
N ILE A 66 -7.88 11.13 2.91
CA ILE A 66 -7.78 10.55 4.25
C ILE A 66 -8.03 11.64 5.31
N GLU A 67 -7.39 12.81 5.17
CA GLU A 67 -7.55 13.93 6.11
C GLU A 67 -9.00 14.40 6.21
N ARG A 68 -9.73 14.36 5.11
CA ARG A 68 -11.14 14.73 5.05
C ARG A 68 -12.07 13.63 5.57
N GLY A 69 -11.57 12.40 5.73
CA GLY A 69 -12.37 11.25 6.11
C GLY A 69 -13.23 10.71 4.97
N ASP A 70 -12.87 11.02 3.72
CA ASP A 70 -13.67 10.67 2.53
C ASP A 70 -13.21 9.39 1.85
N ALA A 71 -12.10 8.77 2.28
CA ALA A 71 -11.61 7.53 1.70
C ALA A 71 -12.30 6.32 2.29
N ALA A 72 -12.74 5.40 1.44
CA ALA A 72 -13.37 4.15 1.87
C ALA A 72 -12.34 3.03 2.08
N LEU A 73 -11.31 2.98 1.25
CA LEU A 73 -10.22 2.00 1.34
C LEU A 73 -8.97 2.61 0.72
N VAL A 74 -7.85 2.48 1.39
CA VAL A 74 -6.54 2.94 0.89
C VAL A 74 -5.73 1.75 0.44
N VAL A 75 -5.09 1.84 -0.73
CA VAL A 75 -4.22 0.80 -1.28
C VAL A 75 -2.81 1.37 -1.40
N ILE A 76 -1.84 0.67 -0.82
CA ILE A 76 -0.44 1.11 -0.75
C ILE A 76 0.45 0.06 -1.41
N ALA A 77 1.41 0.48 -2.23
CA ALA A 77 2.40 -0.44 -2.80
C ALA A 77 3.46 -0.80 -1.76
N GLU A 78 3.90 -2.04 -1.75
CA GLU A 78 4.95 -2.50 -0.81
C GLU A 78 6.37 -2.17 -1.27
N ASP A 79 6.56 -1.80 -2.52
CA ASP A 79 7.88 -1.55 -3.12
C ASP A 79 8.21 -0.06 -3.29
N VAL A 80 7.65 0.80 -2.45
CA VAL A 80 7.89 2.25 -2.52
C VAL A 80 9.27 2.62 -2.00
N ASP A 81 10.03 3.37 -2.80
CA ASP A 81 11.35 3.87 -2.45
C ASP A 81 11.48 5.33 -2.91
N PRO A 82 11.72 6.29 -2.01
CA PRO A 82 11.92 6.11 -0.57
C PRO A 82 10.60 5.88 0.20
N ALA A 83 10.70 5.11 1.29
CA ALA A 83 9.53 4.73 2.10
C ALA A 83 8.83 5.93 2.75
N GLU A 84 9.53 7.00 3.00
CA GLU A 84 9.00 8.23 3.60
C GLU A 84 7.83 8.81 2.83
N ILE A 85 7.75 8.55 1.52
CA ILE A 85 6.65 9.03 0.67
C ILE A 85 5.30 8.52 1.17
N VAL A 86 5.25 7.27 1.67
CA VAL A 86 4.00 6.64 2.10
C VAL A 86 3.98 6.30 3.60
N ALA A 87 5.03 6.60 4.33
CA ALA A 87 5.13 6.22 5.74
C ALA A 87 4.03 6.84 6.61
N HIS A 88 3.56 8.02 6.26
CA HIS A 88 2.50 8.71 6.99
C HIS A 88 1.09 8.18 6.70
N ILE A 89 0.90 7.46 5.59
CA ILE A 89 -0.44 7.01 5.17
C ILE A 89 -1.06 6.03 6.17
N PRO A 90 -0.39 4.95 6.60
CA PRO A 90 -0.98 4.04 7.59
C PRO A 90 -1.30 4.74 8.92
N VAL A 91 -0.43 5.62 9.38
CA VAL A 91 -0.63 6.36 10.63
C VAL A 91 -1.86 7.28 10.54
N LEU A 92 -1.96 8.03 9.45
CA LEU A 92 -3.09 8.94 9.23
C LEU A 92 -4.40 8.18 9.03
N ALA A 93 -4.36 7.07 8.30
CA ALA A 93 -5.53 6.20 8.10
C ALA A 93 -6.03 5.62 9.42
N ASP A 94 -5.11 5.18 10.29
CA ASP A 94 -5.47 4.69 11.61
C ASP A 94 -6.13 5.78 12.46
N GLU A 95 -5.61 7.00 12.41
CA GLU A 95 -6.21 8.14 13.13
C GLU A 95 -7.64 8.44 12.67
N LYS A 96 -7.90 8.28 11.39
CA LYS A 96 -9.21 8.54 10.79
C LYS A 96 -10.10 7.30 10.72
N GLU A 97 -9.64 6.18 11.25
CA GLU A 97 -10.34 4.88 11.21
C GLU A 97 -10.69 4.44 9.79
N ILE A 98 -9.77 4.68 8.85
CA ILE A 98 -9.92 4.28 7.46
C ILE A 98 -9.10 3.01 7.22
N PRO A 99 -9.70 1.96 6.64
CA PRO A 99 -8.96 0.73 6.34
C PRO A 99 -7.95 0.93 5.21
N TYR A 100 -6.85 0.21 5.29
CA TYR A 100 -5.81 0.23 4.25
C TYR A 100 -5.29 -1.18 4.01
N ILE A 101 -4.78 -1.43 2.80
CA ILE A 101 -4.27 -2.72 2.37
C ILE A 101 -3.07 -2.50 1.45
N TYR A 102 -2.25 -3.53 1.28
CA TYR A 102 -1.04 -3.45 0.47
C TYR A 102 -1.14 -4.32 -0.78
N LEU A 103 -0.58 -3.82 -1.88
CA LEU A 103 -0.32 -4.60 -3.09
C LEU A 103 1.20 -4.75 -3.27
N PRO A 104 1.68 -5.83 -3.87
CA PRO A 104 3.12 -6.11 -3.96
C PRO A 104 3.92 -5.04 -4.71
N THR A 105 3.37 -4.44 -5.77
CA THR A 105 4.10 -3.48 -6.59
C THR A 105 3.30 -2.23 -6.88
N LYS A 106 4.02 -1.11 -7.08
CA LYS A 106 3.41 0.15 -7.48
C LYS A 106 2.78 0.09 -8.87
N GLU A 107 3.31 -0.77 -9.74
CA GLU A 107 2.74 -1.00 -11.07
C GLU A 107 1.33 -1.60 -10.97
N GLN A 108 1.12 -2.52 -10.04
CA GLN A 108 -0.21 -3.10 -9.80
C GLN A 108 -1.19 -2.05 -9.27
N VAL A 109 -0.76 -1.21 -8.34
CA VAL A 109 -1.59 -0.12 -7.83
C VAL A 109 -1.95 0.86 -8.95
N GLY A 110 -0.97 1.29 -9.73
CA GLY A 110 -1.19 2.21 -10.84
C GLY A 110 -2.11 1.64 -11.90
N GLY A 111 -1.86 0.41 -12.33
CA GLY A 111 -2.68 -0.26 -13.34
C GLY A 111 -4.14 -0.42 -12.90
N ALA A 112 -4.35 -0.84 -11.66
CA ALA A 112 -5.69 -0.98 -11.10
C ALA A 112 -6.42 0.35 -10.97
N ALA A 113 -5.67 1.43 -10.74
CA ALA A 113 -6.23 2.78 -10.66
C ALA A 113 -6.42 3.46 -12.03
N GLY A 114 -6.14 2.75 -13.12
CA GLY A 114 -6.35 3.26 -14.47
C GLY A 114 -5.18 4.08 -15.03
N LEU A 115 -4.00 3.97 -14.42
CA LEU A 115 -2.81 4.67 -14.89
C LEU A 115 -1.96 3.77 -15.80
N THR A 116 -1.17 4.38 -16.67
CA THR A 116 -0.19 3.66 -17.50
C THR A 116 1.16 3.52 -16.82
N VAL A 117 1.34 4.14 -15.66
CA VAL A 117 2.57 4.11 -14.85
C VAL A 117 2.23 3.67 -13.43
N GLY A 118 3.26 3.27 -12.68
CA GLY A 118 3.09 2.88 -11.28
C GLY A 118 2.76 4.08 -10.39
N THR A 119 2.09 3.82 -9.26
CA THR A 119 1.87 4.83 -8.23
C THR A 119 2.07 4.20 -6.85
N ALA A 120 2.58 4.99 -5.92
CA ALA A 120 2.85 4.52 -4.57
C ALA A 120 1.58 4.16 -3.79
N SER A 121 0.48 4.86 -4.05
CA SER A 121 -0.78 4.64 -3.35
C SER A 121 -1.96 5.15 -4.16
N ALA A 122 -3.13 4.62 -3.84
CA ALA A 122 -4.41 5.06 -4.38
C ALA A 122 -5.47 4.84 -3.30
N CYS A 123 -6.60 5.52 -3.39
CA CYS A 123 -7.70 5.24 -2.48
C CYS A 123 -9.03 5.23 -3.21
N ILE A 124 -9.93 4.39 -2.73
CA ILE A 124 -11.31 4.33 -3.20
C ILE A 124 -12.10 5.37 -2.43
N VAL A 125 -12.64 6.36 -3.13
CA VAL A 125 -13.48 7.41 -2.55
C VAL A 125 -14.95 6.99 -2.64
N ASP A 126 -15.34 6.50 -3.81
CA ASP A 126 -16.67 5.94 -4.04
C ASP A 126 -16.47 4.57 -4.69
N ALA A 127 -16.89 3.52 -4.00
CA ALA A 127 -16.69 2.15 -4.45
C ALA A 127 -17.51 1.77 -5.68
N GLY A 128 -18.63 2.45 -5.93
CA GLY A 128 -19.50 2.10 -7.04
C GLY A 128 -19.94 0.63 -6.96
N ASP A 129 -19.67 -0.13 -8.02
CA ASP A 129 -20.02 -1.56 -8.08
C ASP A 129 -19.11 -2.45 -7.22
N ALA A 130 -18.02 -1.89 -6.68
CA ALA A 130 -17.09 -2.63 -5.81
C ALA A 130 -17.48 -2.58 -4.34
N GLU A 131 -18.63 -2.01 -3.97
CA GLU A 131 -19.03 -1.83 -2.57
C GLU A 131 -19.00 -3.13 -1.77
N GLY A 132 -19.52 -4.22 -2.34
CA GLY A 132 -19.50 -5.53 -1.70
C GLY A 132 -18.08 -6.08 -1.50
N ASP A 133 -17.21 -5.91 -2.48
CA ASP A 133 -15.81 -6.35 -2.40
C ASP A 133 -15.05 -5.56 -1.35
N VAL A 134 -15.28 -4.25 -1.30
CA VAL A 134 -14.66 -3.38 -0.29
C VAL A 134 -15.09 -3.81 1.12
N ALA A 135 -16.36 -4.10 1.33
CA ALA A 135 -16.87 -4.55 2.63
C ALA A 135 -16.18 -5.86 3.08
N GLU A 136 -16.02 -6.83 2.19
CA GLU A 136 -15.32 -8.07 2.49
C GLU A 136 -13.85 -7.85 2.80
N ILE A 137 -13.19 -6.98 2.04
CA ILE A 137 -11.77 -6.64 2.26
C ILE A 137 -11.60 -5.99 3.63
N VAL A 138 -12.48 -5.08 4.01
CA VAL A 138 -12.42 -4.40 5.31
C VAL A 138 -12.55 -5.40 6.46
N GLU A 139 -13.45 -6.37 6.36
CA GLU A 139 -13.59 -7.43 7.37
C GLU A 139 -12.32 -8.26 7.50
N LYS A 140 -11.72 -8.64 6.36
CA LYS A 140 -10.47 -9.43 6.35
C LYS A 140 -9.28 -8.65 6.90
N ILE A 141 -9.22 -7.34 6.62
CA ILE A 141 -8.18 -6.47 7.19
C ILE A 141 -8.29 -6.43 8.71
N ALA A 142 -9.50 -6.30 9.25
CA ALA A 142 -9.71 -6.30 10.70
C ALA A 142 -9.19 -7.59 11.34
N GLU A 143 -9.40 -8.74 10.71
CA GLU A 143 -8.87 -10.03 11.17
C GLU A 143 -7.34 -10.06 11.15
N LEU A 144 -6.71 -9.51 10.10
CA LEU A 144 -5.25 -9.49 9.97
C LEU A 144 -4.56 -8.58 10.98
N LYS A 145 -5.23 -7.54 11.44
CA LYS A 145 -4.67 -6.57 12.39
C LYS A 145 -4.80 -7.00 13.84
N GLU A 146 -5.55 -8.03 14.11
CA GLU A 146 -5.70 -8.58 15.48
C GLU A 146 -4.52 -9.42 15.95
#